data_1699fdcdca12089d7a6bfbb1f8d2e60a
#
_entry.id   1699fdcdca12089d7a6bfbb1f8d2e60a
#
_cell.length_a   1.000
_cell.length_b   1.000
_cell.length_c   1.000
_cell.angle_alpha   90.00
_cell.angle_beta   90.00
_cell.angle_gamma   90.00
#
_symmetry.space_group_name_H-M   'P 1'
#
loop_
_entity.id
_entity.type
_entity.pdbx_description
1 polymer ?
#
loop_
_entity_poly.entity_id
_entity_poly.type
_entity_poly.pdbx_seq_one_letter_code
_entity_poly.pdbx_strand_id
1 'polypeptide(L)'
;MENYKELIKGITREDFEKGLVNLHIHSRYSDGKATFKDLVEQAKAKGLKYFAITDHNTIQGHIENPNTDAISGVEFDVWHKYIFLHLLAYGIDLNNEKMKKFYSKDKRGTEADIVRIFSQRNSKELIEAIHDAGGIAVLAHPCCCWALSMDKFVKDLVEMGLDGIEVFYPYPRWRKYIKFSSPDSIEKIADKYHLIKTGGTDCHEEKL
;
A
#
# COMPACT_ATOMS: atom_id res chain seq x y z
N MET A 1 -21.32 -4.32 -2.26
CA MET A 1 -19.85 -4.12 -2.23
C MET A 1 -19.22 -5.24 -1.44
N GLU A 2 -18.17 -5.83 -1.96
CA GLU A 2 -17.39 -6.85 -1.25
C GLU A 2 -16.75 -6.19 -0.02
N ASN A 3 -16.78 -6.86 1.13
CA ASN A 3 -16.17 -6.32 2.34
C ASN A 3 -14.66 -6.62 2.33
N TYR A 4 -13.90 -5.84 1.58
CA TYR A 4 -12.45 -6.00 1.45
C TYR A 4 -11.71 -5.94 2.79
N LYS A 5 -12.25 -5.22 3.77
CA LYS A 5 -11.67 -5.18 5.12
C LYS A 5 -11.67 -6.57 5.77
N GLU A 6 -12.79 -7.25 5.75
CA GLU A 6 -12.88 -8.60 6.32
C GLU A 6 -12.13 -9.63 5.46
N LEU A 7 -12.12 -9.45 4.14
CA LEU A 7 -11.33 -10.28 3.23
C LEU A 7 -9.84 -10.18 3.58
N ILE A 8 -9.29 -8.96 3.65
CA ILE A 8 -7.86 -8.75 3.93
C ILE A 8 -7.49 -9.19 5.35
N LYS A 9 -8.36 -8.96 6.34
CA LYS A 9 -8.17 -9.51 7.71
C LYS A 9 -8.10 -11.03 7.75
N GLY A 10 -8.82 -11.70 6.86
CA GLY A 10 -8.84 -13.16 6.76
C GLY A 10 -7.60 -13.77 6.10
N ILE A 11 -6.72 -12.96 5.47
CA ILE A 11 -5.48 -13.43 4.87
C ILE A 11 -4.50 -13.84 5.97
N THR A 12 -3.97 -15.03 5.86
CA THR A 12 -3.09 -15.62 6.86
C THR A 12 -1.61 -15.46 6.49
N ARG A 13 -0.72 -15.59 7.47
CA ARG A 13 0.74 -15.70 7.22
C ARG A 13 1.04 -16.79 6.20
N GLU A 14 0.38 -17.95 6.32
CA GLU A 14 0.59 -19.12 5.44
C GLU A 14 0.26 -18.78 3.97
N ASP A 15 -0.75 -17.93 3.71
CA ASP A 15 -1.09 -17.50 2.36
C ASP A 15 0.05 -16.67 1.74
N PHE A 16 0.72 -15.80 2.53
CA PHE A 16 1.91 -15.06 2.08
C PHE A 16 3.12 -15.99 1.87
N GLU A 17 3.38 -16.91 2.80
CA GLU A 17 4.51 -17.84 2.72
C GLU A 17 4.37 -18.80 1.53
N LYS A 18 3.15 -19.18 1.16
CA LYS A 18 2.86 -19.98 -0.05
C LYS A 18 2.87 -19.17 -1.35
N GLY A 19 3.06 -17.86 -1.28
CA GLY A 19 3.04 -16.99 -2.46
C GLY A 19 1.67 -16.87 -3.12
N LEU A 20 0.59 -17.03 -2.36
CA LEU A 20 -0.79 -16.93 -2.85
C LEU A 20 -1.34 -15.50 -2.81
N VAL A 21 -0.58 -14.56 -2.24
CA VAL A 21 -1.01 -13.18 -1.98
C VAL A 21 0.07 -12.19 -2.41
N ASN A 22 -0.34 -11.14 -3.12
CA ASN A 22 0.51 -10.00 -3.42
C ASN A 22 -0.34 -8.73 -3.44
N LEU A 23 -0.32 -7.96 -2.35
CA LEU A 23 -1.15 -6.77 -2.20
C LEU A 23 -0.41 -5.45 -2.54
N HIS A 24 0.80 -5.52 -3.14
CA HIS A 24 1.59 -4.34 -3.46
C HIS A 24 2.31 -4.52 -4.80
N ILE A 25 1.72 -3.94 -5.85
CA ILE A 25 2.18 -4.09 -7.24
C ILE A 25 1.96 -2.75 -7.96
N HIS A 26 2.92 -2.35 -8.81
CA HIS A 26 2.84 -1.12 -9.60
C HIS A 26 2.75 -1.42 -11.10
N SER A 27 1.89 -0.66 -11.78
CA SER A 27 1.70 -0.73 -13.23
C SER A 27 2.23 0.54 -13.93
N ARG A 28 2.07 0.58 -15.26
CA ARG A 28 2.40 1.77 -16.07
C ARG A 28 1.51 2.99 -15.82
N TYR A 29 0.51 2.89 -14.96
CA TYR A 29 -0.23 4.05 -14.49
C TYR A 29 0.54 4.86 -13.44
N SER A 30 1.59 4.28 -12.86
CA SER A 30 2.61 4.98 -12.09
C SER A 30 4.01 4.67 -12.66
N ASP A 31 4.90 4.15 -11.87
CA ASP A 31 6.30 3.91 -12.19
C ASP A 31 6.64 2.43 -12.46
N GLY A 32 5.64 1.57 -12.52
CA GLY A 32 5.81 0.18 -12.94
C GLY A 32 6.03 0.01 -14.46
N LYS A 33 6.63 -1.10 -14.87
CA LYS A 33 6.97 -1.40 -16.26
C LYS A 33 5.92 -2.21 -17.00
N ALA A 34 5.12 -3.00 -16.28
CA ALA A 34 4.07 -3.84 -16.87
C ALA A 34 2.76 -3.06 -17.06
N THR A 35 1.94 -3.45 -18.02
CA THR A 35 0.59 -2.91 -18.12
C THR A 35 -0.30 -3.50 -17.02
N PHE A 36 -1.37 -2.80 -16.67
CA PHE A 36 -2.35 -3.28 -15.69
C PHE A 36 -2.92 -4.67 -16.08
N LYS A 37 -3.23 -4.84 -17.35
CA LYS A 37 -3.75 -6.12 -17.88
C LYS A 37 -2.73 -7.25 -17.75
N ASP A 38 -1.47 -6.99 -18.14
CA ASP A 38 -0.41 -8.00 -18.04
C ASP A 38 -0.22 -8.44 -16.57
N LEU A 39 -0.31 -7.51 -15.62
CA LEU A 39 -0.21 -7.82 -14.19
C LEU A 39 -1.36 -8.72 -13.72
N VAL A 40 -2.59 -8.42 -14.15
CA VAL A 40 -3.77 -9.25 -13.83
C VAL A 40 -3.60 -10.67 -14.42
N GLU A 41 -3.16 -10.79 -15.67
CA GLU A 41 -2.91 -12.08 -16.30
C GLU A 41 -1.78 -12.85 -15.61
N GLN A 42 -0.69 -12.18 -15.25
CA GLN A 42 0.42 -12.79 -14.52
C GLN A 42 0.00 -13.25 -13.12
N ALA A 43 -0.79 -12.44 -12.40
CA ALA A 43 -1.32 -12.81 -11.09
C ALA A 43 -2.16 -14.09 -11.16
N LYS A 44 -3.05 -14.18 -12.16
CA LYS A 44 -3.84 -15.40 -12.44
C LYS A 44 -2.96 -16.60 -12.80
N ALA A 45 -2.00 -16.41 -13.69
CA ALA A 45 -1.09 -17.47 -14.12
C ALA A 45 -0.21 -18.01 -12.96
N LYS A 46 0.14 -17.16 -12.01
CA LYS A 46 0.85 -17.55 -10.79
C LYS A 46 -0.05 -18.17 -9.71
N GLY A 47 -1.36 -18.19 -9.92
CA GLY A 47 -2.32 -18.71 -8.95
C GLY A 47 -2.47 -17.83 -7.72
N LEU A 48 -2.24 -16.51 -7.84
CA LEU A 48 -2.50 -15.59 -6.73
C LEU A 48 -4.00 -15.60 -6.40
N LYS A 49 -4.29 -15.90 -5.15
CA LYS A 49 -5.65 -15.91 -4.61
C LYS A 49 -6.16 -14.49 -4.34
N TYR A 50 -5.25 -13.64 -3.86
CA TYR A 50 -5.53 -12.24 -3.58
C TYR A 50 -4.38 -11.37 -4.10
N PHE A 51 -4.71 -10.33 -4.85
CA PHE A 51 -3.72 -9.36 -5.32
C PHE A 51 -4.34 -7.97 -5.45
N ALA A 52 -3.51 -6.94 -5.24
CA ALA A 52 -3.88 -5.55 -5.45
C ALA A 52 -2.84 -4.86 -6.33
N ILE A 53 -3.30 -4.03 -7.26
CA ILE A 53 -2.45 -3.11 -8.01
C ILE A 53 -2.62 -1.74 -7.36
N THR A 54 -1.50 -1.18 -6.87
CA THR A 54 -1.48 -0.05 -5.94
C THR A 54 -0.63 1.09 -6.49
N ASP A 55 -0.90 1.50 -7.71
CA ASP A 55 -0.18 2.58 -8.39
C ASP A 55 -0.06 3.85 -7.54
N HIS A 56 1.09 4.53 -7.61
CA HIS A 56 1.34 5.75 -6.85
C HIS A 56 0.36 6.87 -7.18
N ASN A 57 -0.34 7.34 -6.15
CA ASN A 57 -1.21 8.53 -6.19
C ASN A 57 -2.28 8.52 -7.29
N THR A 58 -2.64 7.37 -7.84
CA THR A 58 -3.66 7.26 -8.89
C THR A 58 -4.50 6.01 -8.76
N ILE A 59 -5.77 6.12 -9.14
CA ILE A 59 -6.71 5.00 -9.25
C ILE A 59 -7.07 4.71 -10.71
N GLN A 60 -6.43 5.43 -11.66
CA GLN A 60 -6.80 5.40 -13.07
C GLN A 60 -6.73 4.00 -13.69
N GLY A 61 -5.75 3.19 -13.26
CA GLY A 61 -5.63 1.80 -13.70
C GLY A 61 -6.88 0.98 -13.44
N HIS A 62 -7.47 1.11 -12.26
CA HIS A 62 -8.72 0.44 -11.91
C HIS A 62 -9.93 0.99 -12.66
N ILE A 63 -10.00 2.30 -12.87
CA ILE A 63 -11.10 2.94 -13.63
C ILE A 63 -11.12 2.47 -15.08
N GLU A 64 -9.96 2.40 -15.72
CA GLU A 64 -9.85 1.99 -17.13
C GLU A 64 -9.90 0.47 -17.34
N ASN A 65 -9.71 -0.32 -16.28
CA ASN A 65 -9.79 -1.78 -16.31
C ASN A 65 -10.84 -2.29 -15.31
N PRO A 66 -12.11 -1.96 -15.50
CA PRO A 66 -13.17 -2.43 -14.60
C PRO A 66 -13.35 -3.95 -14.71
N ASN A 67 -13.97 -4.55 -13.70
CA ASN A 67 -14.30 -5.99 -13.66
C ASN A 67 -13.07 -6.91 -13.64
N THR A 68 -12.01 -6.50 -12.97
CA THR A 68 -10.86 -7.37 -12.69
C THR A 68 -10.97 -7.99 -11.30
N ASP A 69 -10.25 -9.10 -11.06
CA ASP A 69 -10.18 -9.72 -9.73
C ASP A 69 -9.18 -8.98 -8.81
N ALA A 70 -8.55 -7.91 -9.29
CA ALA A 70 -7.64 -7.10 -8.49
C ALA A 70 -8.42 -6.30 -7.45
N ILE A 71 -8.02 -6.41 -6.19
CA ILE A 71 -8.50 -5.53 -5.12
C ILE A 71 -8.13 -4.09 -5.50
N SER A 72 -9.10 -3.18 -5.46
CA SER A 72 -8.82 -1.77 -5.73
C SER A 72 -7.83 -1.21 -4.70
N GLY A 73 -6.79 -0.55 -5.18
CA GLY A 73 -5.74 -0.04 -4.30
C GLY A 73 -4.99 1.15 -4.88
N VAL A 74 -4.42 1.94 -3.99
CA VAL A 74 -3.52 3.06 -4.31
C VAL A 74 -2.44 3.16 -3.25
N GLU A 75 -1.20 3.41 -3.65
CA GLU A 75 -0.14 3.81 -2.74
C GLU A 75 0.00 5.34 -2.75
N PHE A 76 -0.23 5.98 -1.62
CA PHE A 76 -0.13 7.43 -1.48
C PHE A 76 1.18 7.85 -0.84
N ASP A 77 1.87 8.81 -1.47
CA ASP A 77 3.01 9.50 -0.86
C ASP A 77 2.51 10.54 0.15
N VAL A 78 2.99 10.45 1.37
CA VAL A 78 2.47 11.21 2.51
C VAL A 78 3.61 11.69 3.42
N TRP A 79 3.45 12.86 4.01
CA TRP A 79 4.27 13.30 5.12
C TRP A 79 3.51 13.24 6.44
N HIS A 80 4.12 12.60 7.43
CA HIS A 80 3.68 12.70 8.81
C HIS A 80 4.80 13.35 9.63
N LYS A 81 4.57 14.60 10.08
CA LYS A 81 5.63 15.41 10.68
C LYS A 81 6.84 15.54 9.73
N TYR A 82 7.99 14.99 10.13
CA TYR A 82 9.24 14.98 9.33
C TYR A 82 9.51 13.63 8.64
N ILE A 83 8.59 12.69 8.71
CA ILE A 83 8.76 11.35 8.13
C ILE A 83 7.98 11.28 6.82
N PHE A 84 8.70 10.99 5.73
CA PHE A 84 8.10 10.58 4.47
C PHE A 84 7.73 9.11 4.56
N LEU A 85 6.51 8.79 4.19
CA LEU A 85 5.95 7.44 4.24
C LEU A 85 5.00 7.21 3.09
N HIS A 86 4.70 5.94 2.85
CA HIS A 86 3.64 5.56 1.94
C HIS A 86 2.47 4.94 2.70
N LEU A 87 1.24 5.31 2.31
CA LEU A 87 0.01 4.69 2.78
C LEU A 87 -0.68 3.96 1.64
N LEU A 88 -0.89 2.67 1.81
CA LEU A 88 -1.71 1.85 0.93
C LEU A 88 -3.17 1.99 1.33
N ALA A 89 -4.01 2.32 0.37
CA ALA A 89 -5.45 2.31 0.50
C ALA A 89 -5.99 1.09 -0.25
N TYR A 90 -6.77 0.23 0.41
CA TYR A 90 -7.38 -0.94 -0.23
C TYR A 90 -8.89 -0.90 -0.14
N GLY A 91 -9.56 -1.43 -1.18
CA GLY A 91 -11.00 -1.61 -1.20
C GLY A 91 -11.80 -0.31 -1.21
N ILE A 92 -11.21 0.76 -1.74
CA ILE A 92 -11.85 2.08 -1.84
C ILE A 92 -12.88 2.12 -2.96
N ASP A 93 -13.98 2.85 -2.74
CA ASP A 93 -14.92 3.22 -3.80
C ASP A 93 -14.21 4.16 -4.79
N LEU A 94 -14.09 3.70 -6.05
CA LEU A 94 -13.41 4.43 -7.13
C LEU A 94 -14.06 5.78 -7.46
N ASN A 95 -15.32 5.97 -7.08
CA ASN A 95 -16.10 7.17 -7.35
C ASN A 95 -16.17 8.14 -6.15
N ASN A 96 -15.51 7.83 -5.04
CA ASN A 96 -15.58 8.67 -3.85
C ASN A 96 -14.98 10.07 -4.09
N GLU A 97 -15.82 11.10 -3.90
CA GLU A 97 -15.43 12.50 -4.17
C GLU A 97 -14.33 13.02 -3.22
N LYS A 98 -14.30 12.54 -1.96
CA LYS A 98 -13.30 12.99 -0.98
C LYS A 98 -11.91 12.48 -1.31
N MET A 99 -11.81 11.35 -2.02
CA MET A 99 -10.54 10.80 -2.47
C MET A 99 -9.91 11.61 -3.60
N LYS A 100 -10.72 12.30 -4.43
CA LYS A 100 -10.24 13.00 -5.62
C LYS A 100 -9.14 14.04 -5.35
N LYS A 101 -9.19 14.72 -4.21
CA LYS A 101 -8.17 15.72 -3.83
C LYS A 101 -6.79 15.12 -3.55
N PHE A 102 -6.73 13.82 -3.28
CA PHE A 102 -5.47 13.12 -2.96
C PHE A 102 -4.82 12.49 -4.19
N TYR A 103 -5.54 12.31 -5.30
CA TYR A 103 -4.94 11.80 -6.51
C TYR A 103 -4.03 12.85 -7.16
N SER A 104 -2.98 12.38 -7.82
CA SER A 104 -2.13 13.24 -8.63
C SER A 104 -2.91 13.82 -9.81
N LYS A 105 -2.58 15.07 -10.16
CA LYS A 105 -3.20 15.76 -11.30
C LYS A 105 -2.47 15.48 -12.61
N ASP A 106 -1.26 14.99 -12.55
CA ASP A 106 -0.42 14.73 -13.70
C ASP A 106 0.50 13.51 -13.50
N LYS A 107 1.08 13.06 -14.60
CA LYS A 107 1.94 11.88 -14.64
C LYS A 107 3.23 12.02 -13.82
N ARG A 108 3.75 13.23 -13.63
CA ARG A 108 4.95 13.43 -12.81
C ARG A 108 4.69 13.13 -11.34
N GLY A 109 3.49 13.41 -10.85
CA GLY A 109 3.09 13.08 -9.48
C GLY A 109 2.81 11.59 -9.24
N THR A 110 2.87 10.75 -10.27
CA THR A 110 2.76 9.29 -10.18
C THR A 110 4.07 8.56 -10.50
N GLU A 111 4.95 9.15 -11.33
CA GLU A 111 6.16 8.49 -11.83
C GLU A 111 7.47 9.05 -11.25
N ALA A 112 7.49 10.33 -10.86
CA ALA A 112 8.73 11.01 -10.51
C ALA A 112 8.94 11.09 -8.99
N ASP A 113 9.83 10.28 -8.44
CA ASP A 113 10.18 10.26 -7.02
C ASP A 113 10.44 11.65 -6.43
N ILE A 114 11.22 12.50 -7.14
CA ILE A 114 11.53 13.86 -6.71
C ILE A 114 10.25 14.69 -6.54
N VAL A 115 9.28 14.54 -7.44
CA VAL A 115 8.00 15.28 -7.36
C VAL A 115 7.14 14.72 -6.23
N ARG A 116 7.13 13.41 -6.07
CA ARG A 116 6.35 12.70 -5.04
C ARG A 116 6.79 13.08 -3.63
N ILE A 117 8.10 13.24 -3.38
CA ILE A 117 8.64 13.68 -2.09
C ILE A 117 8.10 15.05 -1.67
N PHE A 118 7.76 15.93 -2.62
CA PHE A 118 7.17 17.24 -2.32
C PHE A 118 5.64 17.22 -2.16
N SER A 119 5.02 16.04 -2.15
CA SER A 119 3.58 15.94 -1.87
C SER A 119 3.28 16.44 -0.45
N GLN A 120 2.18 17.18 -0.31
CA GLN A 120 1.76 17.76 0.98
C GLN A 120 0.46 17.12 1.49
N ARG A 121 0.29 15.81 1.25
CA ARG A 121 -0.88 15.10 1.76
C ARG A 121 -0.78 14.98 3.28
N ASN A 122 -1.85 15.35 3.95
CA ASN A 122 -1.98 15.18 5.38
C ASN A 122 -2.39 13.74 5.69
N SER A 123 -1.62 13.04 6.53
CA SER A 123 -1.86 11.63 6.87
C SER A 123 -3.23 11.39 7.50
N LYS A 124 -3.66 12.26 8.42
CA LYS A 124 -4.95 12.12 9.10
C LYS A 124 -6.13 12.30 8.13
N GLU A 125 -6.10 13.39 7.34
CA GLU A 125 -7.15 13.64 6.37
C GLU A 125 -7.25 12.53 5.30
N LEU A 126 -6.11 11.96 4.90
CA LEU A 126 -6.08 10.87 3.95
C LEU A 126 -6.68 9.59 4.54
N ILE A 127 -6.30 9.21 5.77
CA ILE A 127 -6.86 8.04 6.46
C ILE A 127 -8.39 8.20 6.62
N GLU A 128 -8.87 9.38 7.03
CA GLU A 128 -10.30 9.68 7.13
C GLU A 128 -11.01 9.54 5.77
N ALA A 129 -10.37 10.00 4.68
CA ALA A 129 -10.95 9.88 3.34
C ALA A 129 -10.97 8.43 2.83
N ILE A 130 -9.94 7.63 3.13
CA ILE A 130 -9.90 6.20 2.81
C ILE A 130 -11.05 5.47 3.52
N HIS A 131 -11.29 5.77 4.80
CA HIS A 131 -12.42 5.19 5.54
C HIS A 131 -13.77 5.62 4.98
N ASP A 132 -13.92 6.90 4.62
CA ASP A 132 -15.14 7.42 3.99
C ASP A 132 -15.42 6.74 2.64
N ALA A 133 -14.38 6.35 1.92
CA ALA A 133 -14.47 5.56 0.69
C ALA A 133 -14.71 4.06 0.94
N GLY A 134 -14.91 3.63 2.20
CA GLY A 134 -15.14 2.23 2.57
C GLY A 134 -13.90 1.36 2.61
N GLY A 135 -12.70 1.94 2.40
CA GLY A 135 -11.43 1.25 2.37
C GLY A 135 -10.74 1.10 3.72
N ILE A 136 -9.55 0.53 3.69
CA ILE A 136 -8.61 0.44 4.82
C ILE A 136 -7.29 1.12 4.50
N ALA A 137 -6.71 1.77 5.52
CA ALA A 137 -5.41 2.44 5.43
C ALA A 137 -4.31 1.57 6.05
N VAL A 138 -3.25 1.31 5.29
CA VAL A 138 -2.15 0.43 5.67
C VAL A 138 -0.81 1.14 5.49
N LEU A 139 0.08 1.08 6.49
CA LEU A 139 1.44 1.61 6.36
C LEU A 139 2.28 0.67 5.51
N ALA A 140 2.75 1.17 4.36
CA ALA A 140 3.60 0.43 3.43
C ALA A 140 5.05 0.31 3.94
N HIS A 141 5.72 -0.82 3.67
CA HIS A 141 7.15 -1.09 3.90
C HIS A 141 7.79 -0.25 5.05
N PRO A 142 7.30 -0.35 6.28
CA PRO A 142 7.63 0.56 7.39
C PRO A 142 9.12 0.65 7.70
N CYS A 143 9.91 -0.41 7.44
CA CYS A 143 11.38 -0.32 7.59
C CYS A 143 12.03 0.66 6.60
N CYS A 144 11.30 1.18 5.60
CA CYS A 144 11.75 2.25 4.71
C CYS A 144 11.57 3.64 5.33
N CYS A 145 10.75 3.78 6.37
CA CYS A 145 10.53 5.04 7.06
C CYS A 145 11.72 5.38 7.97
N TRP A 146 12.15 6.64 7.93
CA TRP A 146 13.24 7.17 8.76
C TRP A 146 12.70 7.66 10.10
N ALA A 147 12.11 6.74 10.85
CA ALA A 147 11.52 7.03 12.16
C ALA A 147 12.52 6.69 13.28
N LEU A 148 12.88 7.66 14.12
CA LEU A 148 13.77 7.44 15.27
C LEU A 148 13.18 6.44 16.28
N SER A 149 11.86 6.39 16.39
CA SER A 149 11.13 5.40 17.16
C SER A 149 9.94 4.92 16.33
N MET A 150 10.06 3.73 15.75
CA MET A 150 9.00 3.12 14.94
C MET A 150 7.73 2.89 15.76
N ASP A 151 7.86 2.45 17.01
CA ASP A 151 6.71 2.23 17.88
C ASP A 151 5.89 3.51 18.13
N LYS A 152 6.56 4.64 18.41
CA LYS A 152 5.87 5.93 18.57
C LYS A 152 5.26 6.43 17.27
N PHE A 153 5.98 6.25 16.16
CA PHE A 153 5.51 6.65 14.84
C PHE A 153 4.25 5.89 14.44
N VAL A 154 4.25 4.57 14.60
CA VAL A 154 3.07 3.74 14.30
C VAL A 154 1.93 4.07 15.27
N LYS A 155 2.22 4.30 16.56
CA LYS A 155 1.21 4.73 17.54
C LYS A 155 0.50 6.01 17.08
N ASP A 156 1.25 7.02 16.65
CA ASP A 156 0.66 8.28 16.13
C ASP A 156 -0.31 8.00 14.96
N LEU A 157 0.05 7.11 14.03
CA LEU A 157 -0.82 6.74 12.90
C LEU A 157 -2.04 5.92 13.35
N VAL A 158 -1.89 5.03 14.32
CA VAL A 158 -3.02 4.29 14.93
C VAL A 158 -4.02 5.23 15.58
N GLU A 159 -3.56 6.26 16.28
CA GLU A 159 -4.41 7.31 16.86
C GLU A 159 -5.17 8.12 15.79
N MET A 160 -4.70 8.10 14.53
CA MET A 160 -5.39 8.67 13.37
C MET A 160 -6.30 7.68 12.64
N GLY A 161 -6.32 6.40 13.06
CA GLY A 161 -7.17 5.37 12.49
C GLY A 161 -6.47 4.41 11.53
N LEU A 162 -5.13 4.27 11.55
CA LEU A 162 -4.42 3.27 10.74
C LEU A 162 -4.98 1.87 11.00
N ASP A 163 -5.38 1.15 9.96
CA ASP A 163 -5.97 -0.20 10.07
C ASP A 163 -4.92 -1.31 10.04
N GLY A 164 -3.85 -1.12 9.30
CA GLY A 164 -2.87 -2.20 9.06
C GLY A 164 -1.45 -1.70 8.80
N ILE A 165 -0.56 -2.66 8.68
CA ILE A 165 0.86 -2.44 8.43
C ILE A 165 1.43 -3.57 7.57
N GLU A 166 2.30 -3.24 6.62
CA GLU A 166 2.95 -4.22 5.77
C GLU A 166 4.08 -4.91 6.53
N VAL A 167 3.88 -6.20 6.81
CA VAL A 167 4.83 -7.05 7.54
C VAL A 167 5.62 -7.93 6.57
N PHE A 168 4.93 -8.47 5.54
CA PHE A 168 5.50 -9.43 4.58
C PHE A 168 6.01 -8.69 3.34
N TYR A 169 7.20 -8.06 3.47
CA TYR A 169 7.83 -7.26 2.43
C TYR A 169 9.28 -7.73 2.18
N PRO A 170 9.70 -7.89 0.92
CA PRO A 170 11.04 -8.41 0.57
C PRO A 170 12.12 -7.31 0.67
N TYR A 171 12.47 -6.89 1.88
CA TYR A 171 13.48 -5.85 2.08
C TYR A 171 14.82 -6.19 1.43
N PRO A 172 15.44 -5.26 0.67
CA PRO A 172 16.74 -5.47 0.06
C PRO A 172 17.84 -5.81 1.09
N ARG A 173 18.79 -6.67 0.72
CA ARG A 173 19.85 -7.14 1.63
C ARG A 173 20.71 -6.02 2.24
N TRP A 174 20.94 -4.92 1.51
CA TRP A 174 21.72 -3.78 2.02
C TRP A 174 21.04 -3.05 3.20
N ARG A 175 19.74 -3.13 3.33
CA ARG A 175 19.01 -2.61 4.49
C ARG A 175 19.36 -3.30 5.81
N LYS A 176 20.08 -4.43 5.79
CA LYS A 176 20.62 -5.04 6.99
C LYS A 176 21.62 -4.13 7.73
N TYR A 177 22.21 -3.15 7.06
CA TYR A 177 23.25 -2.28 7.61
C TYR A 177 22.76 -0.91 8.09
N ILE A 178 21.60 -0.45 7.61
CA ILE A 178 21.00 0.82 8.02
C ILE A 178 19.59 0.52 8.54
N LYS A 179 19.46 0.29 9.86
CA LYS A 179 18.19 -0.12 10.45
C LYS A 179 17.76 0.82 11.55
N PHE A 180 16.64 1.50 11.35
CA PHE A 180 15.86 2.06 12.44
C PHE A 180 14.82 1.05 12.98
N SER A 181 14.50 0.01 12.18
CA SER A 181 13.56 -1.06 12.52
C SER A 181 13.89 -2.36 11.78
N SER A 182 13.38 -3.49 12.22
CA SER A 182 13.51 -4.79 11.57
C SER A 182 12.14 -5.40 11.28
N PRO A 183 12.00 -6.32 10.31
CA PRO A 183 10.75 -7.03 10.07
C PRO A 183 10.13 -7.62 11.33
N ASP A 184 10.93 -8.28 12.18
CA ASP A 184 10.47 -8.84 13.46
C ASP A 184 9.95 -7.77 14.42
N SER A 185 10.55 -6.56 14.42
CA SER A 185 10.07 -5.46 15.25
C SER A 185 8.76 -4.90 14.72
N ILE A 186 8.57 -4.86 13.39
CA ILE A 186 7.32 -4.42 12.75
C ILE A 186 6.20 -5.39 13.09
N GLU A 187 6.44 -6.68 13.04
CA GLU A 187 5.43 -7.67 13.39
C GLU A 187 4.99 -7.55 14.85
N LYS A 188 5.93 -7.37 15.79
CA LYS A 188 5.61 -7.11 17.20
C LYS A 188 4.79 -5.84 17.41
N ILE A 189 5.06 -4.80 16.62
CA ILE A 189 4.28 -3.55 16.63
C ILE A 189 2.86 -3.80 16.09
N ALA A 190 2.74 -4.58 15.00
CA ALA A 190 1.45 -4.97 14.46
C ALA A 190 0.59 -5.71 15.50
N ASP A 191 1.18 -6.67 16.21
CA ASP A 191 0.51 -7.43 17.29
C ASP A 191 0.11 -6.51 18.45
N LYS A 192 1.02 -5.63 18.88
CA LYS A 192 0.79 -4.70 19.99
C LYS A 192 -0.40 -3.78 19.76
N TYR A 193 -0.58 -3.29 18.53
CA TYR A 193 -1.66 -2.37 18.18
C TYR A 193 -2.83 -3.05 17.45
N HIS A 194 -2.85 -4.38 17.39
CA HIS A 194 -3.89 -5.17 16.71
C HIS A 194 -4.13 -4.77 15.26
N LEU A 195 -3.04 -4.44 14.55
CA LEU A 195 -3.08 -4.04 13.15
C LEU A 195 -3.24 -5.24 12.23
N ILE A 196 -3.94 -5.04 11.12
CA ILE A 196 -4.00 -6.00 10.01
C ILE A 196 -2.59 -6.14 9.44
N LYS A 197 -2.11 -7.38 9.32
CA LYS A 197 -0.81 -7.67 8.71
C LYS A 197 -0.99 -7.90 7.21
N THR A 198 -0.37 -7.08 6.40
CA THR A 198 -0.39 -7.21 4.94
C THR A 198 1.00 -7.49 4.40
N GLY A 199 1.09 -7.64 3.08
CA GLY A 199 2.36 -7.82 2.40
C GLY A 199 2.21 -7.82 0.89
N GLY A 200 3.32 -7.60 0.22
CA GLY A 200 3.42 -7.58 -1.23
C GLY A 200 4.86 -7.50 -1.67
N THR A 201 5.08 -7.51 -2.98
CA THR A 201 6.42 -7.48 -3.56
C THR A 201 6.91 -6.09 -3.89
N ASP A 202 6.02 -5.11 -3.90
CA ASP A 202 6.33 -3.74 -4.39
C ASP A 202 6.98 -3.82 -5.79
N CYS A 203 6.36 -4.65 -6.64
CA CYS A 203 6.92 -4.99 -7.94
C CYS A 203 6.73 -3.85 -8.92
N HIS A 204 7.83 -3.34 -9.46
CA HIS A 204 7.89 -2.34 -10.53
C HIS A 204 8.37 -2.93 -11.86
N GLU A 205 8.66 -4.22 -11.92
CA GLU A 205 9.23 -4.88 -13.08
C GLU A 205 8.16 -5.37 -14.07
N GLU A 206 8.58 -5.83 -15.26
CA GLU A 206 7.67 -6.39 -16.27
C GLU A 206 7.05 -7.71 -15.83
N LYS A 207 7.66 -8.39 -14.85
CA LYS A 207 7.22 -9.69 -14.34
C LYS A 207 7.04 -9.65 -12.83
N LEU A 208 5.88 -10.13 -12.41
CA LEU A 208 5.57 -10.34 -10.99
C LEU A 208 6.49 -11.38 -10.35
#